data_304a2da553de45eed9aa32419e531e68
#
_entry.id   304a2da553de45eed9aa32419e531e68
#
_cell.length_a   1.000
_cell.length_b   1.000
_cell.length_c   1.000
_cell.angle_alpha   90.00
_cell.angle_beta   90.00
_cell.angle_gamma   90.00
#
_symmetry.space_group_name_H-M   'P 1'
#
loop_
_entity.id
_entity.type
_entity.pdbx_description
1 polymer ?
#
loop_
_entity_poly.entity_id
_entity_poly.type
_entity_poly.pdbx_seq_one_letter_code
_entity_poly.pdbx_strand_id
1 'polypeptide(L)' 'MDMPSLYTPNQVADYIHVSRGTIYSLISRNEIDSIKVGRNRRFTAQQVKEYLSRRGQQIVVVQ' A
#
# COMPACT_ATOMS: atom_id res chain seq x y z
N MET A 1 -4.04 25.20 -2.30
CA MET A 1 -2.93 24.28 -2.55
C MET A 1 -3.33 22.89 -2.17
N ASP A 2 -3.17 21.98 -3.10
CA ASP A 2 -3.54 20.60 -2.85
C ASP A 2 -2.35 19.81 -2.40
N MET A 3 -2.53 19.12 -1.31
CA MET A 3 -1.51 18.19 -0.85
C MET A 3 -2.02 16.78 -1.08
N PRO A 4 -1.16 15.91 -1.57
CA PRO A 4 -1.59 14.54 -1.78
C PRO A 4 -1.98 13.93 -0.44
N SER A 5 -3.02 13.14 -0.48
CA SER A 5 -3.42 12.39 0.70
C SER A 5 -2.43 11.28 0.94
N LEU A 6 -2.08 11.11 2.19
CA LEU A 6 -1.21 10.03 2.59
C LEU A 6 -2.00 9.06 3.44
N TYR A 7 -1.77 7.80 3.25
CA TYR A 7 -2.50 6.75 3.94
C TYR A 7 -1.58 6.04 4.92
N THR A 8 -2.12 5.68 6.06
CA THR A 8 -1.37 4.93 7.07
C THR A 8 -1.34 3.46 6.67
N PRO A 9 -0.39 2.68 7.21
CA PRO A 9 -0.39 1.24 6.97
C PRO A 9 -1.71 0.59 7.36
N ASN A 10 -2.33 1.04 8.44
CA ASN A 10 -3.63 0.48 8.84
C ASN A 10 -4.70 0.74 7.78
N GLN A 11 -4.70 1.96 7.24
CA GLN A 11 -5.68 2.29 6.21
C GLN A 11 -5.48 1.46 4.95
N VAL A 12 -4.23 1.26 4.57
CA VAL A 12 -3.93 0.44 3.39
C VAL A 12 -4.31 -1.01 3.65
N ALA A 13 -4.00 -1.52 4.83
CA ALA A 13 -4.35 -2.90 5.20
C ALA A 13 -5.86 -3.10 5.10
N ASP A 14 -6.62 -2.15 5.62
CA ASP A 14 -8.08 -2.20 5.54
C ASP A 14 -8.55 -2.19 4.10
N TYR A 15 -7.96 -1.32 3.31
CA TYR A 15 -8.39 -1.13 1.93
C TYR A 15 -8.19 -2.40 1.10
N ILE A 16 -7.05 -3.06 1.28
CA ILE A 16 -6.76 -4.26 0.49
C ILE A 16 -7.05 -5.56 1.26
N HIS A 17 -7.65 -5.43 2.44
CA HIS A 17 -8.15 -6.57 3.21
C HIS A 17 -7.06 -7.54 3.64
N VAL A 18 -5.99 -6.99 4.18
CA VAL A 18 -4.93 -7.81 4.76
C VAL A 18 -4.63 -7.31 6.15
N SER A 19 -3.85 -8.07 6.90
CA SER A 19 -3.50 -7.66 8.24
C SER A 19 -2.42 -6.57 8.18
N ARG A 20 -2.33 -5.82 9.27
CA ARG A 20 -1.30 -4.81 9.41
C ARG A 20 0.08 -5.42 9.29
N GLY A 21 0.27 -6.60 9.88
CA GLY A 21 1.55 -7.29 9.80
C GLY A 21 1.93 -7.62 8.38
N THR A 22 0.95 -7.96 7.56
CA THR A 22 1.20 -8.22 6.15
C THR A 22 1.74 -6.99 5.45
N ILE A 23 1.19 -5.80 5.78
CA ILE A 23 1.67 -4.57 5.17
C ILE A 23 3.14 -4.35 5.52
N TYR A 24 3.52 -4.55 6.79
CA TYR A 24 4.91 -4.36 7.19
C TYR A 24 5.82 -5.40 6.54
N SER A 25 5.33 -6.61 6.33
CA SER A 25 6.09 -7.61 5.59
C SER A 25 6.32 -7.18 4.14
N LEU A 26 5.30 -6.62 3.52
CA LEU A 26 5.43 -6.15 2.14
C LEU A 26 6.45 -5.03 2.04
N ILE A 27 6.44 -4.13 3.01
CA ILE A 27 7.43 -3.05 3.05
C ILE A 27 8.82 -3.63 3.20
N SER A 28 8.97 -4.57 4.11
CA SER A 28 10.26 -5.16 4.41
C SER A 28 10.85 -5.89 3.21
N ARG A 29 10.00 -6.48 2.40
CA ARG A 29 10.44 -7.21 1.21
C ARG A 29 10.49 -6.35 -0.03
N ASN A 30 10.24 -5.06 0.12
CA ASN A 30 10.22 -4.11 -1.00
C ASN A 30 9.20 -4.47 -2.06
N GLU A 31 8.10 -5.05 -1.65
CA GLU A 31 7.02 -5.39 -2.57
C GLU A 31 6.04 -4.27 -2.74
N ILE A 32 6.03 -3.32 -1.82
CA ILE A 32 5.20 -2.14 -1.93
C ILE A 32 6.04 -0.93 -1.56
N ASP A 33 5.89 0.13 -2.32
CA ASP A 33 6.61 1.37 -2.05
C ASP A 33 5.89 2.16 -0.98
N SER A 34 6.65 2.86 -0.19
CA SER A 34 6.10 3.71 0.85
C SER A 34 6.99 4.92 1.04
N ILE A 35 6.46 5.91 1.76
CA ILE A 35 7.19 7.10 2.10
C ILE A 35 7.47 7.07 3.59
N LYS A 36 8.72 7.29 3.95
CA LYS A 36 9.08 7.36 5.35
C LYS A 36 8.93 8.81 5.81
N VAL A 37 8.07 9.03 6.78
CA VAL A 37 7.86 10.35 7.35
C VAL A 37 8.24 10.28 8.82
N GLY A 38 9.44 10.77 9.14
CA GLY A 38 9.96 10.58 10.48
C GLY A 38 10.14 9.10 10.76
N ARG A 39 9.44 8.60 11.75
CA ARG A 39 9.47 7.18 12.11
C ARG A 39 8.30 6.41 11.55
N ASN A 40 7.46 7.09 10.80
CA ASN A 40 6.23 6.49 10.31
C ASN A 40 6.35 6.17 8.84
N ARG A 41 5.55 5.20 8.40
CA ARG A 41 5.41 4.88 7.00
C ARG A 41 4.07 5.42 6.52
N ARG A 42 4.08 5.94 5.30
CA ARG A 42 2.85 6.43 4.68
C ARG A 42 2.84 5.99 3.23
N PHE A 43 1.67 5.97 2.66
CA PHE A 43 1.49 5.51 1.28
C PHE A 43 0.73 6.56 0.50
N THR A 44 1.11 6.74 -0.76
CA THR A 44 0.30 7.53 -1.67
C THR A 44 -0.68 6.60 -2.38
N ALA A 45 -1.75 7.20 -2.91
CA ALA A 45 -2.69 6.41 -3.70
C ALA A 45 -2.00 5.74 -4.87
N GLN A 46 -1.04 6.44 -5.47
CA GLN A 46 -0.29 5.91 -6.61
C GLN A 46 0.47 4.65 -6.21
N GLN A 47 1.14 4.68 -5.06
CA GLN A 47 1.91 3.54 -4.60
C GLN A 47 1.03 2.33 -4.36
N VAL A 48 -0.14 2.54 -3.77
CA VAL A 48 -1.07 1.44 -3.53
C VAL A 48 -1.60 0.90 -4.86
N LYS A 49 -1.94 1.79 -5.78
CA LYS A 49 -2.41 1.37 -7.08
C LYS A 49 -1.36 0.56 -7.83
N GLU A 50 -0.11 0.98 -7.77
CA GLU A 50 0.95 0.25 -8.44
C GLU A 50 1.14 -1.13 -7.86
N TYR A 51 1.06 -1.24 -6.54
CA TYR A 51 1.15 -2.54 -5.91
C TYR A 51 0.02 -3.45 -6.38
N LEU A 52 -1.20 -2.94 -6.36
CA LEU A 52 -2.35 -3.73 -6.77
C LEU A 52 -2.29 -4.09 -8.24
N SER A 53 -1.76 -3.19 -9.06
CA SER A 53 -1.63 -3.45 -10.48
C SER A 53 -0.68 -4.63 -10.74
N ARG A 54 0.43 -4.66 -10.03
CA ARG A 54 1.38 -5.77 -10.18
C ARG A 54 0.78 -7.08 -9.70
N ARG A 55 0.04 -7.04 -8.60
CA ARG A 55 -0.64 -8.23 -8.09
C ARG A 55 -1.79 -8.63 -8.99
N GLY A 56 -2.40 -7.63 -9.60
CA GLY A 56 -3.55 -7.88 -10.47
C GLY A 56 -3.24 -8.76 -11.65
N GLN A 57 -1.98 -8.82 -12.06
CA GLN A 57 -1.60 -9.71 -13.15
C GLN A 57 -1.72 -11.18 -12.75
N GLN A 58 -1.64 -11.45 -11.47
CA GLN A 58 -1.74 -12.80 -10.96
C GLN A 58 -3.15 -13.14 -10.51
N ILE A 59 -3.94 -12.11 -10.30
CA ILE A 59 -5.29 -12.27 -9.81
C ILE A 59 -6.23 -12.02 -10.96
N VAL A 60 -6.95 -13.05 -11.33
CA VAL A 60 -7.97 -12.88 -12.34
C VAL A 60 -9.13 -12.20 -11.65
N VAL A 61 -9.38 -10.99 -12.05
CA VAL A 61 -10.49 -10.25 -11.48
C VAL A 61 -11.76 -10.76 -12.13
N VAL A 62 -12.56 -11.39 -11.35
CA VAL A 62 -13.80 -11.92 -11.82
C VAL A 62 -14.89 -10.98 -11.38
N GLN A 63 -15.60 -10.48 -12.33
CA GLN A 63 -16.65 -9.52 -12.06
C GLN A 63 -18.00 -10.19 -12.06
#